data_f45ef15f3bd03dd87562e90842e33bfc
#
_entry.id   f45ef15f3bd03dd87562e90842e33bfc
#
_cell.length_a   1.000
_cell.length_b   1.000
_cell.length_c   1.000
_cell.angle_alpha   90.00
_cell.angle_beta   90.00
_cell.angle_gamma   90.00
#
_symmetry.space_group_name_H-M   'P 1'
#
loop_
_entity.id
_entity.type
_entity.pdbx_description
1 polymer ?
#
loop_
_entity_poly.entity_id
_entity_poly.type
_entity_poly.pdbx_seq_one_letter_code
_entity_poly.pdbx_strand_id
1 'polypeptide(L)' 'IRQRGFQYAWLGVWEHNARASAFYRKFGFVAVSEHVFQLGEDPQRDVLMVCPLR' A
#
# COMPACT_ATOMS: atom_id res chain seq x y z
N ILE A 1 -0.41 -7.08 -17.21
CA ILE A 1 0.69 -7.24 -18.08
C ILE A 1 1.92 -7.66 -17.37
N ARG A 2 2.73 -8.36 -18.03
CA ARG A 2 3.83 -8.92 -17.37
C ARG A 2 5.10 -8.26 -17.75
N GLN A 3 5.89 -7.91 -16.76
CA GLN A 3 7.15 -7.33 -16.99
C GLN A 3 8.17 -8.43 -17.08
N ARG A 4 9.16 -8.23 -17.90
CA ARG A 4 10.17 -9.15 -17.95
C ARG A 4 10.96 -9.13 -16.74
N GLY A 5 10.97 -10.13 -15.93
CA GLY A 5 11.81 -10.29 -14.79
C GLY A 5 11.34 -9.66 -13.52
N PHE A 6 10.28 -8.84 -13.56
CA PHE A 6 9.79 -8.21 -12.36
C PHE A 6 8.30 -8.16 -12.30
N GLN A 7 7.77 -8.41 -11.14
CA GLN A 7 6.37 -8.24 -10.88
C GLN A 7 6.23 -7.70 -9.49
N TYR A 8 5.18 -6.92 -9.27
CA TYR A 8 4.92 -6.34 -7.98
C TYR A 8 3.46 -6.48 -7.63
N ALA A 9 3.19 -6.73 -6.36
CA ALA A 9 1.84 -6.60 -5.84
C ALA A 9 1.79 -5.28 -5.11
N TRP A 10 0.68 -4.58 -5.19
CA TRP A 10 0.56 -3.31 -4.50
C TRP A 10 -0.85 -3.16 -3.94
N LEU A 11 -0.96 -2.37 -2.90
CA LEU A 11 -2.24 -2.12 -2.26
C LEU A 11 -2.21 -0.81 -1.52
N GLY A 12 -3.38 -0.34 -1.14
CA GLY A 12 -3.48 0.87 -0.35
C GLY A 12 -4.05 0.51 1.01
N VAL A 13 -3.47 1.08 2.05
CA VAL A 13 -3.90 0.84 3.42
C VAL A 13 -4.16 2.18 4.08
N TRP A 14 -5.32 2.32 4.73
CA TRP A 14 -5.64 3.51 5.48
C TRP A 14 -4.57 3.71 6.56
N GLU A 15 -4.08 4.95 6.68
CA GLU A 15 -2.95 5.20 7.57
C GLU A 15 -3.24 4.87 9.03
N HIS A 16 -4.50 4.91 9.44
CA HIS A 16 -4.84 4.60 10.81
C HIS A 16 -5.09 3.12 11.05
N ASN A 17 -4.94 2.31 10.03
CA ASN A 17 -5.14 0.89 10.18
C ASN A 17 -3.81 0.21 10.44
N ALA A 18 -3.30 0.41 11.65
CA ALA A 18 -1.98 -0.10 12.00
C ALA A 18 -1.93 -1.62 11.93
N ARG A 19 -3.04 -2.26 12.23
CA ARG A 19 -3.08 -3.71 12.20
C ARG A 19 -2.87 -4.24 10.78
N ALA A 20 -3.55 -3.68 9.82
CA ALA A 20 -3.41 -4.12 8.44
C ALA A 20 -2.01 -3.81 7.95
N SER A 21 -1.50 -2.65 8.30
CA SER A 21 -0.17 -2.25 7.89
C SER A 21 0.87 -3.23 8.39
N ALA A 22 0.77 -3.61 9.65
CA ALA A 22 1.71 -4.56 10.24
C ALA A 22 1.57 -5.93 9.58
N PHE A 23 0.34 -6.32 9.28
CA PHE A 23 0.08 -7.59 8.64
C PHE A 23 0.79 -7.67 7.28
N TYR A 24 0.65 -6.61 6.48
CA TYR A 24 1.25 -6.62 5.16
C TYR A 24 2.77 -6.53 5.21
N ARG A 25 3.30 -5.82 6.19
CA ARG A 25 4.75 -5.76 6.31
C ARG A 25 5.35 -7.11 6.59
N LYS A 26 4.61 -7.97 7.28
CA LYS A 26 5.10 -9.30 7.55
C LYS A 26 5.26 -10.10 6.27
N PHE A 27 4.53 -9.75 5.23
CA PHE A 27 4.64 -10.45 3.97
C PHE A 27 5.58 -9.77 3.00
N GLY A 28 6.28 -8.75 3.45
CA GLY A 28 7.27 -8.13 2.59
C GLY A 28 6.82 -6.87 1.91
N PHE A 29 5.63 -6.37 2.24
CA PHE A 29 5.18 -5.12 1.66
C PHE A 29 5.90 -3.97 2.34
N VAL A 30 6.28 -2.97 1.56
CA VAL A 30 6.91 -1.78 2.11
C VAL A 30 6.14 -0.56 1.62
N ALA A 31 6.10 0.45 2.47
CA ALA A 31 5.41 1.68 2.13
C ALA A 31 6.27 2.50 1.20
N VAL A 32 5.69 2.95 0.10
CA VAL A 32 6.45 3.73 -0.87
C VAL A 32 5.86 5.10 -1.12
N SER A 33 4.61 5.33 -0.76
CA SER A 33 3.97 6.58 -1.09
C SER A 33 2.73 6.76 -0.24
N GLU A 34 2.18 7.95 -0.22
CA GLU A 34 0.94 8.25 0.47
C GLU A 34 0.06 9.06 -0.44
N HIS A 35 -1.22 8.83 -0.35
CA HIS A 35 -2.20 9.56 -1.13
C HIS A 35 -3.29 10.05 -0.22
N VAL A 36 -3.77 11.24 -0.46
CA VAL A 36 -4.86 11.79 0.33
C VAL A 36 -6.10 11.84 -0.53
N PHE A 37 -7.16 11.24 -0.04
CA PHE A 37 -8.43 11.28 -0.71
C PHE A 37 -9.38 12.15 0.08
N GLN A 38 -10.08 13.02 -0.60
CA GLN A 38 -11.03 13.88 0.06
C GLN A 38 -12.38 13.19 0.04
N LEU A 39 -12.84 12.76 1.19
CA LEU A 39 -14.13 12.10 1.29
C LEU A 39 -15.06 13.05 2.03
N GLY A 40 -15.87 13.76 1.27
CA GLY A 40 -16.72 14.76 1.87
C GLY A 40 -15.84 15.83 2.49
N GLU A 41 -15.95 16.01 3.77
CA GLU A 41 -15.16 17.01 4.45
C GLU A 41 -13.97 16.40 5.17
N ASP A 42 -13.83 15.09 5.08
CA ASP A 42 -12.75 14.42 5.79
C ASP A 42 -11.69 13.95 4.82
N PRO A 43 -10.48 14.48 4.92
CA PRO A 43 -9.40 13.95 4.12
C PRO A 43 -8.98 12.61 4.70
N GLN A 44 -8.75 11.66 3.82
CA GLN A 44 -8.34 10.34 4.24
C GLN A 44 -7.03 10.02 3.56
N ARG A 45 -6.05 9.63 4.34
CA ARG A 45 -4.74 9.32 3.79
C ARG A 45 -4.51 7.83 3.75
N ASP A 46 -4.17 7.34 2.57
CA ASP A 46 -3.86 5.95 2.40
C ASP A 46 -2.38 5.80 2.09
N VAL A 47 -1.81 4.74 2.59
CA VAL A 47 -0.41 4.44 2.37
C VAL A 47 -0.34 3.38 1.28
N LEU A 48 0.43 3.66 0.25
CA LEU A 48 0.61 2.73 -0.84
C LEU A 48 1.77 1.81 -0.49
N MET A 49 1.52 0.52 -0.53
CA MET A 49 2.54 -0.46 -0.19
C MET A 49 2.75 -1.39 -1.36
N VAL A 50 3.97 -1.80 -1.56
CA VAL A 50 4.31 -2.72 -2.64
C VAL A 50 5.18 -3.83 -2.12
N CYS A 51 5.10 -4.95 -2.80
CA CYS A 51 5.90 -6.11 -2.48
C CYS A 51 6.36 -6.72 -3.80
N PRO A 52 7.67 -6.88 -3.99
CA PRO A 52 8.13 -7.51 -5.21
C PRO A 52 7.79 -8.98 -5.22
N LEU A 53 7.36 -9.43 -6.39
CA LEU A 53 7.04 -10.83 -6.57
C LEU A 53 8.09 -11.41 -7.47
N ARG A 54 8.49 -12.32 -7.53
CA ARG A 54 9.52 -12.77 -8.42
C ARG A 54 8.99 -13.49 -9.58
#